data_d891e9cbfa228749ac9a0367e486c0b0
#
_entry.id   d891e9cbfa228749ac9a0367e486c0b0
#
_cell.length_a   1.000
_cell.length_b   1.000
_cell.length_c   1.000
_cell.angle_alpha   90.00
_cell.angle_beta   90.00
_cell.angle_gamma   90.00
#
_symmetry.space_group_name_H-M   'P 1'
#
loop_
_entity.id
_entity.type
_entity.pdbx_description
1 polymer ?
#
loop_
_entity_poly.entity_id
_entity_poly.type
_entity_poly.pdbx_seq_one_letter_code
_entity_poly.pdbx_strand_id
1 'polypeptide(L)'
;MNLQDALCIRPGVTSVIGSGGKSTLLARLAEELRAKGATVALATTTHFMPFEGVATVTGHDVDEVRAALAAGGVACVAVPAEGPAGAAGKLGPGALAPAELARLADYVLVEADGSRRLPLKAHAAWEPVVPAGSTQSVLVVGASGFGQPVREAVHRPERFCELARCSPDDVATPDAVAAVIRAEGLASRVTVNQCEGEGALACARRLQALLDVPVAAGSLREGRLERLG
;
A
#
# COMPACT_ATOMS: atom_id res chain seq x y z
N MET A 1 18.65 -2.65 -0.86
CA MET A 1 17.96 -3.84 -1.40
C MET A 1 16.83 -3.33 -2.28
N ASN A 2 16.47 -4.05 -3.36
CA ASN A 2 15.30 -3.69 -4.16
C ASN A 2 13.99 -3.96 -3.38
N LEU A 3 12.86 -3.41 -3.85
CA LEU A 3 11.61 -3.46 -3.11
C LEU A 3 11.01 -4.88 -3.04
N GLN A 4 11.07 -5.62 -4.15
CA GLN A 4 10.57 -7.00 -4.21
C GLN A 4 11.25 -7.88 -3.17
N ASP A 5 12.57 -7.84 -3.09
CA ASP A 5 13.34 -8.66 -2.16
C ASP A 5 13.15 -8.19 -0.72
N ALA A 6 13.18 -6.86 -0.47
CA ALA A 6 12.96 -6.31 0.86
C ALA A 6 11.59 -6.71 1.45
N LEU A 7 10.56 -6.74 0.62
CA LEU A 7 9.19 -7.06 1.00
C LEU A 7 8.83 -8.52 0.71
N CYS A 8 9.74 -9.35 0.17
CA CYS A 8 9.49 -10.72 -0.25
C CYS A 8 8.22 -10.86 -1.10
N ILE A 9 8.02 -9.96 -2.08
CA ILE A 9 6.86 -9.99 -2.96
C ILE A 9 6.92 -11.22 -3.85
N ARG A 10 5.87 -12.02 -3.84
CA ARG A 10 5.73 -13.26 -4.62
C ARG A 10 4.71 -13.08 -5.74
N PRO A 11 4.79 -13.88 -6.83
CA PRO A 11 3.73 -13.92 -7.83
C PRO A 11 2.34 -14.14 -7.21
N GLY A 12 1.32 -13.61 -7.87
CA GLY A 12 -0.06 -13.61 -7.40
C GLY A 12 -0.51 -12.26 -6.85
N VAL A 13 -1.52 -12.25 -5.98
CA VAL A 13 -2.17 -11.01 -5.50
C VAL A 13 -1.51 -10.51 -4.22
N THR A 14 -0.99 -9.28 -4.28
CA THR A 14 -0.48 -8.54 -3.12
C THR A 14 -1.38 -7.34 -2.84
N SER A 15 -1.96 -7.29 -1.65
CA SER A 15 -2.71 -6.11 -1.18
C SER A 15 -1.78 -5.11 -0.51
N VAL A 16 -1.93 -3.83 -0.85
CA VAL A 16 -1.23 -2.70 -0.23
C VAL A 16 -2.23 -1.89 0.56
N ILE A 17 -2.02 -1.78 1.86
CA ILE A 17 -2.89 -1.13 2.83
C ILE A 17 -2.12 -0.07 3.64
N GLY A 18 -2.83 0.69 4.48
CA GLY A 18 -2.22 1.68 5.37
C GLY A 18 -2.07 3.06 4.74
N SER A 19 -1.01 3.77 5.07
CA SER A 19 -0.85 5.19 4.73
C SER A 19 0.61 5.59 4.60
N GLY A 20 0.87 6.73 3.91
CA GLY A 20 2.23 7.27 3.80
C GLY A 20 3.03 6.77 2.58
N GLY A 21 2.36 6.37 1.48
CA GLY A 21 3.07 6.07 0.23
C GLY A 21 2.62 4.84 -0.54
N LYS A 22 1.37 4.36 -0.37
CA LYS A 22 0.84 3.18 -1.09
C LYS A 22 0.99 3.27 -2.61
N SER A 23 0.47 4.34 -3.21
CA SER A 23 0.55 4.51 -4.67
C SER A 23 2.01 4.58 -5.17
N THR A 24 2.91 5.17 -4.38
CA THR A 24 4.36 5.16 -4.67
C THR A 24 4.93 3.74 -4.63
N LEU A 25 4.54 2.95 -3.62
CA LEU A 25 4.96 1.55 -3.51
C LEU A 25 4.48 0.74 -4.72
N LEU A 26 3.20 0.89 -5.09
CA LEU A 26 2.61 0.21 -6.25
C LEU A 26 3.36 0.55 -7.54
N ALA A 27 3.59 1.85 -7.80
CA ALA A 27 4.29 2.31 -9.00
C ALA A 27 5.73 1.76 -9.07
N ARG A 28 6.49 1.88 -7.97
CA ARG A 28 7.88 1.42 -7.91
C ARG A 28 8.03 -0.10 -7.99
N LEU A 29 7.14 -0.85 -7.33
CA LEU A 29 7.13 -2.31 -7.47
C LEU A 29 6.79 -2.74 -8.91
N ALA A 30 5.78 -2.10 -9.52
CA ALA A 30 5.42 -2.42 -10.90
C ALA A 30 6.58 -2.15 -11.88
N GLU A 31 7.27 -1.01 -11.73
CA GLU A 31 8.45 -0.67 -12.52
C GLU A 31 9.58 -1.70 -12.32
N GLU A 32 9.87 -2.05 -11.06
CA GLU A 32 10.93 -3.01 -10.73
C GLU A 32 10.63 -4.41 -11.28
N LEU A 33 9.40 -4.90 -11.09
CA LEU A 33 8.97 -6.21 -11.57
C LEU A 33 8.97 -6.28 -13.11
N ARG A 34 8.47 -5.22 -13.76
CA ARG A 34 8.54 -5.10 -15.21
C ARG A 34 9.98 -5.11 -15.75
N ALA A 35 10.89 -4.42 -15.07
CA ALA A 35 12.31 -4.41 -15.46
C ALA A 35 12.96 -5.81 -15.35
N LYS A 36 12.39 -6.70 -14.54
CA LYS A 36 12.78 -8.12 -14.43
C LYS A 36 12.06 -9.03 -15.44
N GLY A 37 11.25 -8.47 -16.34
CA GLY A 37 10.51 -9.19 -17.37
C GLY A 37 9.17 -9.78 -16.94
N ALA A 38 8.71 -9.43 -15.73
CA ALA A 38 7.40 -9.87 -15.25
C ALA A 38 6.26 -8.98 -15.75
N THR A 39 5.07 -9.57 -15.86
CA THR A 39 3.83 -8.84 -16.13
C THR A 39 3.14 -8.44 -14.83
N VAL A 40 2.65 -7.19 -14.75
CA VAL A 40 2.05 -6.62 -13.53
C VAL A 40 0.70 -5.97 -13.83
N ALA A 41 -0.35 -6.40 -13.13
CA ALA A 41 -1.62 -5.71 -13.10
C ALA A 41 -1.72 -4.83 -11.84
N LEU A 42 -2.01 -3.54 -12.02
CA LEU A 42 -2.35 -2.60 -10.97
C LEU A 42 -3.87 -2.51 -10.85
N ALA A 43 -4.39 -2.65 -9.64
CA ALA A 43 -5.83 -2.59 -9.37
C ALA A 43 -6.13 -1.90 -8.04
N THR A 44 -7.40 -1.62 -7.78
CA THR A 44 -7.87 -1.10 -6.50
C THR A 44 -9.21 -1.73 -6.13
N THR A 45 -9.49 -1.84 -4.85
CA THR A 45 -10.81 -2.16 -4.30
C THR A 45 -11.52 -0.92 -3.75
N THR A 46 -10.86 0.24 -3.83
CA THR A 46 -11.36 1.54 -3.39
C THR A 46 -11.19 2.58 -4.49
N HIS A 47 -10.32 3.57 -4.30
CA HIS A 47 -10.01 4.58 -5.31
C HIS A 47 -8.53 4.98 -5.23
N PHE A 48 -7.89 5.15 -6.39
CA PHE A 48 -6.53 5.66 -6.50
C PHE A 48 -6.40 6.65 -7.67
N MET A 49 -5.27 7.34 -7.77
CA MET A 49 -4.96 8.18 -8.92
C MET A 49 -4.42 7.33 -10.07
N PRO A 50 -4.64 7.71 -11.32
CA PRO A 50 -3.97 7.09 -12.46
C PRO A 50 -2.45 7.05 -12.29
N PHE A 51 -1.80 6.02 -12.82
CA PHE A 51 -0.35 5.90 -12.84
C PHE A 51 0.20 6.48 -14.15
N GLU A 52 1.15 7.40 -14.03
CA GLU A 52 1.78 8.02 -15.19
C GLU A 52 2.50 6.99 -16.06
N GLY A 53 2.29 7.06 -17.38
CA GLY A 53 2.92 6.14 -18.33
C GLY A 53 2.41 4.70 -18.32
N VAL A 54 1.37 4.40 -17.54
CA VAL A 54 0.74 3.07 -17.49
C VAL A 54 -0.60 3.11 -18.21
N ALA A 55 -0.80 2.19 -19.17
CA ALA A 55 -2.07 2.04 -19.85
C ALA A 55 -3.18 1.65 -18.85
N THR A 56 -4.29 2.38 -18.88
CA THR A 56 -5.48 2.07 -18.08
C THR A 56 -6.53 1.43 -18.96
N VAL A 57 -7.00 0.25 -18.59
CA VAL A 57 -8.03 -0.54 -19.25
C VAL A 57 -9.15 -0.85 -18.27
N THR A 58 -10.37 -1.02 -18.76
CA THR A 58 -11.54 -1.22 -17.88
C THR A 58 -11.65 -2.64 -17.34
N GLY A 59 -11.07 -3.61 -18.03
CA GLY A 59 -11.18 -5.04 -17.71
C GLY A 59 -12.52 -5.66 -18.14
N HIS A 60 -13.34 -4.97 -18.94
CA HIS A 60 -14.53 -5.59 -19.54
C HIS A 60 -14.17 -6.60 -20.64
N ASP A 61 -13.05 -6.39 -21.31
CA ASP A 61 -12.49 -7.29 -22.28
C ASP A 61 -11.14 -7.84 -21.78
N VAL A 62 -11.05 -9.15 -21.65
CA VAL A 62 -9.83 -9.86 -21.20
C VAL A 62 -8.70 -9.70 -22.22
N ASP A 63 -9.02 -9.64 -23.51
CA ASP A 63 -8.01 -9.51 -24.56
C ASP A 63 -7.42 -8.10 -24.59
N GLU A 64 -8.19 -7.07 -24.22
CA GLU A 64 -7.66 -5.71 -23.98
C GLU A 64 -6.62 -5.71 -22.85
N VAL A 65 -6.91 -6.40 -21.75
CA VAL A 65 -5.96 -6.52 -20.62
C VAL A 65 -4.70 -7.26 -21.06
N ARG A 66 -4.82 -8.38 -21.79
CA ARG A 66 -3.67 -9.13 -22.33
C ARG A 66 -2.83 -8.29 -23.27
N ALA A 67 -3.48 -7.54 -24.17
CA ALA A 67 -2.79 -6.66 -25.11
C ALA A 67 -2.01 -5.56 -24.38
N ALA A 68 -2.61 -4.94 -23.36
CA ALA A 68 -1.95 -3.90 -22.56
C ALA A 68 -0.74 -4.46 -21.79
N LEU A 69 -0.86 -5.64 -21.18
CA LEU A 69 0.25 -6.33 -20.49
C LEU A 69 1.36 -6.71 -21.48
N ALA A 70 1.02 -7.24 -22.65
CA ALA A 70 2.00 -7.62 -23.68
C ALA A 70 2.77 -6.42 -24.23
N ALA A 71 2.10 -5.26 -24.40
CA ALA A 71 2.71 -4.06 -24.93
C ALA A 71 3.61 -3.33 -23.93
N GLY A 72 3.19 -3.25 -22.66
CA GLY A 72 3.85 -2.42 -21.63
C GLY A 72 4.48 -3.18 -20.47
N GLY A 73 4.16 -4.47 -20.30
CA GLY A 73 4.52 -5.24 -19.11
C GLY A 73 3.72 -4.87 -17.86
N VAL A 74 3.11 -3.67 -17.85
CA VAL A 74 2.25 -3.17 -16.75
C VAL A 74 0.95 -2.67 -17.33
N ALA A 75 -0.18 -3.03 -16.72
CA ALA A 75 -1.50 -2.48 -17.04
C ALA A 75 -2.24 -2.08 -15.74
N CYS A 76 -2.90 -0.93 -15.76
CA CYS A 76 -3.82 -0.52 -14.71
C CYS A 76 -5.23 -0.96 -15.10
N VAL A 77 -5.85 -1.84 -14.30
CA VAL A 77 -7.20 -2.33 -14.56
C VAL A 77 -8.17 -1.62 -13.61
N ALA A 78 -8.82 -0.59 -14.14
CA ALA A 78 -9.64 0.32 -13.36
C ALA A 78 -10.62 1.08 -14.25
N VAL A 79 -11.66 1.64 -13.66
CA VAL A 79 -12.63 2.52 -14.34
C VAL A 79 -12.64 3.91 -13.70
N PRO A 80 -13.05 4.97 -14.40
CA PRO A 80 -13.27 6.27 -13.78
C PRO A 80 -14.21 6.12 -12.57
N ALA A 81 -13.82 6.69 -11.43
CA ALA A 81 -14.65 6.67 -10.25
C ALA A 81 -15.87 7.59 -10.43
N GLU A 82 -16.95 7.32 -9.71
CA GLU A 82 -18.15 8.15 -9.72
C GLU A 82 -18.12 9.22 -8.63
N GLY A 83 -19.00 10.21 -8.75
CA GLY A 83 -19.22 11.25 -7.73
C GLY A 83 -17.95 12.08 -7.42
N PRO A 84 -17.74 12.49 -6.15
CA PRO A 84 -16.60 13.33 -5.76
C PRO A 84 -15.22 12.70 -6.05
N ALA A 85 -15.11 11.37 -6.03
CA ALA A 85 -13.86 10.68 -6.36
C ALA A 85 -13.54 10.81 -7.85
N GLY A 86 -14.53 10.64 -8.72
CA GLY A 86 -14.39 10.84 -10.18
C GLY A 86 -14.10 12.30 -10.54
N ALA A 87 -14.78 13.24 -9.89
CA ALA A 87 -14.52 14.67 -10.05
C ALA A 87 -13.07 15.05 -9.65
N ALA A 88 -12.44 14.29 -8.76
CA ALA A 88 -11.03 14.43 -8.40
C ALA A 88 -10.07 13.65 -9.33
N GLY A 89 -10.55 13.10 -10.45
CA GLY A 89 -9.74 12.35 -11.41
C GLY A 89 -9.28 10.97 -10.92
N LYS A 90 -9.96 10.40 -9.93
CA LYS A 90 -9.64 9.07 -9.41
C LYS A 90 -10.24 7.95 -10.24
N LEU A 91 -9.62 6.80 -10.13
CA LEU A 91 -10.10 5.53 -10.68
C LEU A 91 -10.64 4.65 -9.54
N GLY A 92 -11.69 3.91 -9.84
CA GLY A 92 -12.28 2.87 -9.00
C GLY A 92 -11.96 1.47 -9.51
N PRO A 93 -12.52 0.42 -8.86
CA PRO A 93 -12.31 -0.97 -9.26
C PRO A 93 -12.68 -1.23 -10.72
N GLY A 94 -11.83 -1.96 -11.44
CA GLY A 94 -12.11 -2.45 -12.78
C GLY A 94 -13.12 -3.60 -12.78
N ALA A 95 -13.51 -4.07 -13.97
CA ALA A 95 -14.49 -5.13 -14.11
C ALA A 95 -13.99 -6.52 -13.70
N LEU A 96 -12.68 -6.79 -13.85
CA LEU A 96 -12.08 -8.07 -13.41
C LEU A 96 -11.66 -8.00 -11.95
N ALA A 97 -12.04 -9.02 -11.19
CA ALA A 97 -11.57 -9.18 -9.83
C ALA A 97 -10.04 -9.49 -9.79
N PRO A 98 -9.32 -9.10 -8.71
CA PRO A 98 -7.88 -9.37 -8.60
C PRO A 98 -7.49 -10.84 -8.77
N ALA A 99 -8.33 -11.79 -8.34
CA ALA A 99 -8.11 -13.21 -8.55
C ALA A 99 -8.20 -13.63 -10.03
N GLU A 100 -8.98 -12.94 -10.85
CA GLU A 100 -9.06 -13.16 -12.30
C GLU A 100 -7.83 -12.55 -12.99
N LEU A 101 -7.40 -11.35 -12.56
CA LEU A 101 -6.18 -10.72 -13.04
C LEU A 101 -4.93 -11.56 -12.77
N ALA A 102 -4.89 -12.33 -11.67
CA ALA A 102 -3.79 -13.24 -11.35
C ALA A 102 -3.66 -14.44 -12.32
N ARG A 103 -4.61 -14.62 -13.24
CA ARG A 103 -4.51 -15.59 -14.35
C ARG A 103 -3.94 -14.95 -15.62
N LEU A 104 -3.81 -13.63 -15.64
CA LEU A 104 -3.38 -12.86 -16.80
C LEU A 104 -2.01 -12.21 -16.58
N ALA A 105 -1.62 -11.95 -15.33
CA ALA A 105 -0.38 -11.30 -14.95
C ALA A 105 0.36 -12.09 -13.88
N ASP A 106 1.69 -12.05 -13.86
CA ASP A 106 2.51 -12.70 -12.83
C ASP A 106 2.27 -12.08 -11.45
N TYR A 107 2.07 -10.77 -11.39
CA TYR A 107 1.81 -10.02 -10.17
C TYR A 107 0.55 -9.16 -10.32
N VAL A 108 -0.27 -9.16 -9.29
CA VAL A 108 -1.41 -8.25 -9.15
C VAL A 108 -1.21 -7.44 -7.89
N LEU A 109 -1.00 -6.14 -8.03
CA LEU A 109 -0.78 -5.23 -6.93
C LEU A 109 -2.04 -4.38 -6.71
N VAL A 110 -2.64 -4.50 -5.52
CA VAL A 110 -3.97 -3.93 -5.24
C VAL A 110 -3.90 -2.89 -4.12
N GLU A 111 -4.32 -1.64 -4.39
CA GLU A 111 -4.58 -0.67 -3.31
C GLU A 111 -5.94 -1.00 -2.67
N ALA A 112 -5.92 -1.40 -1.39
CA ALA A 112 -7.11 -1.97 -0.74
C ALA A 112 -7.76 -1.03 0.29
N ASP A 113 -7.29 0.20 0.43
CA ASP A 113 -7.86 1.21 1.33
C ASP A 113 -7.51 2.65 0.94
N GLY A 114 -8.28 3.63 1.46
CA GLY A 114 -8.00 5.05 1.36
C GLY A 114 -7.33 5.60 2.63
N SER A 115 -6.55 6.69 2.51
CA SER A 115 -5.82 7.28 3.65
C SER A 115 -5.80 8.82 3.71
N ARG A 116 -6.54 9.50 2.83
CA ARG A 116 -6.58 10.98 2.74
C ARG A 116 -5.19 11.64 2.68
N ARG A 117 -4.17 10.94 2.18
CA ARG A 117 -2.77 11.40 2.09
C ARG A 117 -2.09 11.66 3.45
N LEU A 118 -2.67 11.21 4.56
CA LEU A 118 -2.02 11.28 5.87
C LEU A 118 -0.93 10.20 5.98
N PRO A 119 0.09 10.40 6.82
CA PRO A 119 1.21 9.46 6.95
C PRO A 119 0.85 8.18 7.72
N LEU A 120 -0.07 8.24 8.65
CA LEU A 120 -0.48 7.13 9.51
C LEU A 120 -1.99 6.84 9.38
N LYS A 121 -2.41 5.64 9.79
CA LYS A 121 -3.81 5.23 9.69
C LYS A 121 -4.16 4.18 10.74
N ALA A 122 -5.44 4.22 11.19
CA ALA A 122 -6.15 3.06 11.73
C ALA A 122 -7.32 2.70 10.79
N HIS A 123 -7.69 1.41 10.74
CA HIS A 123 -8.74 0.92 9.86
C HIS A 123 -10.09 0.86 10.58
N ALA A 124 -11.14 1.26 9.87
CA ALA A 124 -12.51 1.03 10.32
C ALA A 124 -12.91 -0.43 10.06
N ALA A 125 -14.02 -0.87 10.63
CA ALA A 125 -14.48 -2.26 10.51
C ALA A 125 -14.78 -2.71 9.06
N TRP A 126 -15.02 -1.76 8.15
CA TRP A 126 -15.25 -2.00 6.71
C TRP A 126 -14.00 -1.83 5.85
N GLU A 127 -12.85 -1.60 6.47
CA GLU A 127 -11.53 -1.44 5.81
C GLU A 127 -10.50 -2.34 6.49
N PRO A 128 -9.46 -2.72 5.74
CA PRO A 128 -9.30 -2.62 4.28
C PRO A 128 -10.21 -3.60 3.55
N VAL A 129 -10.52 -3.30 2.28
CA VAL A 129 -11.22 -4.24 1.39
C VAL A 129 -10.19 -5.13 0.71
N VAL A 130 -9.62 -6.08 1.47
CA VAL A 130 -8.64 -7.04 0.96
C VAL A 130 -9.34 -8.03 0.04
N PRO A 131 -8.91 -8.17 -1.25
CA PRO A 131 -9.54 -9.10 -2.18
C PRO A 131 -9.38 -10.55 -1.73
N ALA A 132 -10.40 -11.36 -1.98
CA ALA A 132 -10.28 -12.80 -1.86
C ALA A 132 -9.15 -13.31 -2.78
N GLY A 133 -8.31 -14.20 -2.27
CA GLY A 133 -7.14 -14.69 -3.00
C GLY A 133 -5.87 -13.85 -2.84
N SER A 134 -5.88 -12.77 -2.04
CA SER A 134 -4.65 -12.10 -1.64
C SER A 134 -3.75 -13.06 -0.87
N THR A 135 -2.54 -13.25 -1.35
CA THR A 135 -1.55 -14.16 -0.73
C THR A 135 -0.71 -13.44 0.30
N GLN A 136 -0.66 -12.12 0.26
CA GLN A 136 0.06 -11.26 1.19
C GLN A 136 -0.54 -9.86 1.26
N SER A 137 -0.35 -9.20 2.42
CA SER A 137 -0.71 -7.79 2.62
C SER A 137 0.50 -7.01 3.13
N VAL A 138 0.81 -5.92 2.46
CA VAL A 138 1.87 -4.98 2.83
C VAL A 138 1.25 -3.73 3.41
N LEU A 139 1.49 -3.48 4.69
CA LEU A 139 1.05 -2.26 5.36
C LEU A 139 2.12 -1.18 5.21
N VAL A 140 1.74 -0.05 4.67
CA VAL A 140 2.62 1.13 4.54
C VAL A 140 2.40 2.05 5.73
N VAL A 141 3.51 2.50 6.32
CA VAL A 141 3.57 3.48 7.42
C VAL A 141 4.46 4.63 6.96
N GLY A 142 3.98 5.86 7.02
CA GLY A 142 4.80 7.05 6.72
C GLY A 142 5.53 7.53 7.96
N ALA A 143 6.86 7.49 7.95
CA ALA A 143 7.67 7.92 9.08
C ALA A 143 7.49 9.39 9.45
N SER A 144 7.06 10.23 8.51
CA SER A 144 6.75 11.64 8.77
C SER A 144 5.62 11.86 9.77
N GLY A 145 4.84 10.83 10.09
CA GLY A 145 3.81 10.87 11.12
C GLY A 145 4.33 10.69 12.54
N PHE A 146 5.51 10.10 12.71
CA PHE A 146 6.07 9.94 14.05
C PHE A 146 6.45 11.29 14.67
N GLY A 147 6.11 11.46 15.94
CA GLY A 147 6.35 12.72 16.65
C GLY A 147 5.31 13.83 16.37
N GLN A 148 4.35 13.60 15.47
CA GLN A 148 3.25 14.53 15.21
C GLN A 148 2.04 14.21 16.10
N PRO A 149 1.17 15.19 16.44
CA PRO A 149 -0.09 14.90 17.11
C PRO A 149 -0.94 13.89 16.33
N VAL A 150 -1.53 12.93 17.03
CA VAL A 150 -2.36 11.86 16.41
C VAL A 150 -3.46 12.46 15.54
N ARG A 151 -4.16 13.50 16.00
CA ARG A 151 -5.23 14.19 15.25
C ARG A 151 -4.79 14.75 13.89
N GLU A 152 -3.49 15.06 13.72
CA GLU A 152 -2.94 15.68 12.52
C GLU A 152 -2.32 14.65 11.56
N ALA A 153 -1.69 13.61 12.14
CA ALA A 153 -0.92 12.64 11.39
C ALA A 153 -1.69 11.37 11.00
N VAL A 154 -2.82 11.09 11.66
CA VAL A 154 -3.50 9.80 11.55
C VAL A 154 -4.84 9.91 10.81
N HIS A 155 -5.04 9.12 9.79
CA HIS A 155 -6.37 8.89 9.22
C HIS A 155 -7.18 8.02 10.18
N ARG A 156 -8.32 8.50 10.67
CA ARG A 156 -9.17 7.94 11.73
C ARG A 156 -8.51 8.00 13.12
N PRO A 157 -8.23 9.21 13.61
CA PRO A 157 -7.52 9.39 14.87
C PRO A 157 -8.28 8.80 16.07
N GLU A 158 -9.62 8.84 16.06
CA GLU A 158 -10.46 8.27 17.13
C GLU A 158 -10.24 6.75 17.24
N ARG A 159 -10.26 6.05 16.09
CA ARG A 159 -10.02 4.60 16.06
C ARG A 159 -8.59 4.25 16.45
N PHE A 160 -7.63 5.05 16.04
CA PHE A 160 -6.24 4.89 16.44
C PHE A 160 -6.10 5.02 17.96
N CYS A 161 -6.67 6.07 18.55
CA CYS A 161 -6.63 6.31 20.00
C CYS A 161 -7.30 5.19 20.81
N GLU A 162 -8.43 4.66 20.32
CA GLU A 162 -9.08 3.52 20.92
C GLU A 162 -8.14 2.29 21.00
N LEU A 163 -7.47 1.96 19.89
CA LEU A 163 -6.60 0.80 19.79
C LEU A 163 -5.25 1.01 20.51
N ALA A 164 -4.68 2.20 20.42
CA ALA A 164 -3.41 2.55 21.05
C ALA A 164 -3.55 2.98 22.53
N ARG A 165 -4.78 3.22 23.02
CA ARG A 165 -5.08 3.75 24.35
C ARG A 165 -4.40 5.09 24.61
N CYS A 166 -4.53 6.03 23.69
CA CYS A 166 -3.95 7.36 23.77
C CYS A 166 -5.01 8.45 23.48
N SER A 167 -4.60 9.71 23.57
CA SER A 167 -5.41 10.89 23.22
C SER A 167 -5.09 11.39 21.82
N PRO A 168 -6.03 12.05 21.11
CA PRO A 168 -5.74 12.72 19.84
C PRO A 168 -4.64 13.78 19.91
N ASP A 169 -4.41 14.36 21.09
CA ASP A 169 -3.37 15.37 21.33
C ASP A 169 -2.00 14.76 21.65
N ASP A 170 -1.94 13.46 21.95
CA ASP A 170 -0.68 12.77 22.15
C ASP A 170 0.09 12.66 20.82
N VAL A 171 1.41 12.55 20.93
CA VAL A 171 2.25 12.33 19.75
C VAL A 171 2.16 10.88 19.28
N ALA A 172 2.10 10.68 17.98
CA ALA A 172 2.14 9.35 17.37
C ALA A 172 3.55 8.76 17.53
N THR A 173 3.67 7.73 18.37
CA THR A 173 4.92 7.02 18.65
C THR A 173 4.98 5.69 17.92
N PRO A 174 6.17 5.10 17.69
CA PRO A 174 6.28 3.73 17.19
C PRO A 174 5.54 2.70 18.04
N ASP A 175 5.49 2.89 19.36
CA ASP A 175 4.78 2.01 20.30
C ASP A 175 3.26 2.07 20.10
N ALA A 176 2.70 3.27 19.92
CA ALA A 176 1.28 3.46 19.61
C ALA A 176 0.92 2.84 18.24
N VAL A 177 1.74 3.08 17.21
CA VAL A 177 1.55 2.49 15.89
C VAL A 177 1.65 0.97 15.93
N ALA A 178 2.61 0.41 16.68
CA ALA A 178 2.72 -1.05 16.86
C ALA A 178 1.48 -1.64 17.57
N ALA A 179 0.94 -0.94 18.57
CA ALA A 179 -0.29 -1.37 19.26
C ALA A 179 -1.47 -1.47 18.28
N VAL A 180 -1.63 -0.47 17.40
CA VAL A 180 -2.68 -0.48 16.36
C VAL A 180 -2.46 -1.63 15.38
N ILE A 181 -1.25 -1.79 14.82
CA ILE A 181 -0.94 -2.85 13.85
C ILE A 181 -1.22 -4.23 14.42
N ARG A 182 -0.83 -4.49 15.67
CA ARG A 182 -1.09 -5.77 16.35
C ARG A 182 -2.57 -5.99 16.61
N ALA A 183 -3.28 -4.96 17.06
CA ALA A 183 -4.71 -5.06 17.33
C ALA A 183 -5.54 -5.33 16.07
N GLU A 184 -5.14 -4.77 14.94
CA GLU A 184 -5.81 -4.98 13.65
C GLU A 184 -5.46 -6.33 13.01
N GLY A 185 -4.22 -6.81 13.14
CA GLY A 185 -3.79 -8.10 12.61
C GLY A 185 -3.86 -8.23 11.08
N LEU A 186 -3.82 -7.12 10.34
CA LEU A 186 -4.09 -7.05 8.90
C LEU A 186 -2.84 -7.25 8.03
N ALA A 187 -1.66 -7.00 8.59
CA ALA A 187 -0.41 -6.97 7.85
C ALA A 187 0.33 -8.31 7.93
N SER A 188 0.74 -8.84 6.78
CA SER A 188 1.74 -9.90 6.72
C SER A 188 3.18 -9.34 6.68
N ARG A 189 3.32 -8.07 6.34
CA ARG A 189 4.57 -7.30 6.29
C ARG A 189 4.29 -5.82 6.50
N VAL A 190 5.27 -5.10 7.03
CA VAL A 190 5.20 -3.64 7.20
C VAL A 190 6.34 -2.99 6.43
N THR A 191 6.06 -1.88 5.75
CA THR A 191 7.09 -0.99 5.21
C THR A 191 6.95 0.39 5.83
N VAL A 192 8.05 0.88 6.41
CA VAL A 192 8.15 2.25 6.91
C VAL A 192 8.82 3.09 5.84
N ASN A 193 8.03 3.93 5.19
CA ASN A 193 8.48 4.86 4.15
C ASN A 193 8.90 6.20 4.74
N GLN A 194 9.60 7.02 3.96
CA GLN A 194 10.06 8.37 4.36
C GLN A 194 11.13 8.30 5.47
N CYS A 195 12.02 7.30 5.38
CA CYS A 195 13.12 7.11 6.32
C CYS A 195 14.44 7.69 5.76
N GLU A 196 14.42 8.96 5.34
CA GLU A 196 15.62 9.64 4.83
C GLU A 196 16.55 10.17 5.94
N GLY A 197 16.10 10.15 7.20
CA GLY A 197 16.88 10.62 8.35
C GLY A 197 17.03 9.59 9.45
N GLU A 198 18.08 9.74 10.28
CA GLU A 198 18.40 8.82 11.39
C GLU A 198 17.25 8.66 12.39
N GLY A 199 16.55 9.75 12.71
CA GLY A 199 15.39 9.73 13.61
C GLY A 199 14.23 8.88 13.07
N ALA A 200 13.93 8.99 11.77
CA ALA A 200 12.91 8.18 11.12
C ALA A 200 13.32 6.69 11.09
N LEU A 201 14.58 6.39 10.82
CA LEU A 201 15.11 5.03 10.84
C LEU A 201 15.10 4.44 12.26
N ALA A 202 15.41 5.24 13.28
CA ALA A 202 15.30 4.82 14.69
C ALA A 202 13.85 4.45 15.06
N CYS A 203 12.86 5.25 14.63
CA CYS A 203 11.44 4.93 14.80
C CYS A 203 11.06 3.61 14.09
N ALA A 204 11.57 3.38 12.87
CA ALA A 204 11.30 2.15 12.14
C ALA A 204 11.92 0.92 12.85
N ARG A 205 13.14 1.03 13.38
CA ARG A 205 13.77 -0.04 14.17
C ARG A 205 13.01 -0.31 15.48
N ARG A 206 12.51 0.75 16.14
CA ARG A 206 11.65 0.59 17.31
C ARG A 206 10.37 -0.15 16.96
N LEU A 207 9.73 0.22 15.83
CA LEU A 207 8.54 -0.47 15.35
C LEU A 207 8.81 -1.94 15.04
N GLN A 208 9.94 -2.28 14.38
CA GLN A 208 10.37 -3.66 14.13
C GLN A 208 10.49 -4.45 15.43
N ALA A 209 11.11 -3.90 16.46
CA ALA A 209 11.29 -4.59 17.74
C ALA A 209 9.97 -4.89 18.47
N LEU A 210 8.85 -4.26 18.06
CA LEU A 210 7.53 -4.41 18.68
C LEU A 210 6.57 -5.28 17.86
N LEU A 211 6.95 -5.68 16.65
CA LEU A 211 6.10 -6.43 15.73
C LEU A 211 6.66 -7.82 15.44
N ASP A 212 5.78 -8.80 15.36
CA ASP A 212 6.12 -10.19 14.99
C ASP A 212 6.15 -10.41 13.46
N VAL A 213 5.84 -9.38 12.68
CA VAL A 213 5.88 -9.43 11.21
C VAL A 213 7.13 -8.72 10.68
N PRO A 214 7.69 -9.16 9.54
CA PRO A 214 8.85 -8.50 8.95
C PRO A 214 8.59 -7.03 8.64
N VAL A 215 9.57 -6.18 8.99
CA VAL A 215 9.56 -4.74 8.69
C VAL A 215 10.71 -4.40 7.75
N ALA A 216 10.41 -3.62 6.73
CA ALA A 216 11.42 -2.97 5.89
C ALA A 216 11.27 -1.45 6.00
N ALA A 217 12.38 -0.71 5.95
CA ALA A 217 12.37 0.74 6.05
C ALA A 217 13.23 1.39 4.97
N GLY A 218 12.88 2.60 4.56
CA GLY A 218 13.65 3.38 3.59
C GLY A 218 12.84 4.45 2.88
N SER A 219 13.23 4.76 1.66
CA SER A 219 12.58 5.74 0.79
C SER A 219 12.00 5.05 -0.45
N LEU A 220 10.68 4.98 -0.53
CA LEU A 220 9.99 4.49 -1.73
C LEU A 220 10.19 5.42 -2.92
N ARG A 221 10.41 6.72 -2.68
CA ARG A 221 10.75 7.68 -3.73
C ARG A 221 12.07 7.32 -4.42
N GLU A 222 13.06 6.90 -3.64
CA GLU A 222 14.36 6.47 -4.14
C GLU A 222 14.39 5.00 -4.59
N GLY A 223 13.29 4.26 -4.38
CA GLY A 223 13.21 2.84 -4.70
C GLY A 223 14.10 1.96 -3.84
N ARG A 224 14.39 2.38 -2.60
CA ARG A 224 15.28 1.65 -1.69
C ARG A 224 14.60 1.34 -0.37
N LEU A 225 14.65 0.07 -0.01
CA LEU A 225 14.27 -0.41 1.31
C LEU A 225 15.38 -1.29 1.88
N GLU A 226 15.51 -1.27 3.19
CA GLU A 226 16.35 -2.18 3.97
C GLU A 226 15.42 -3.01 4.87
N ARG A 227 15.64 -4.31 4.91
CA ARG A 227 14.95 -5.18 5.87
C ARG A 227 15.56 -4.98 7.24
N LEU A 228 14.74 -4.76 8.23
CA LEU A 228 15.16 -4.56 9.61
C LEU A 228 15.04 -5.90 10.37
N GLY A 229 16.13 -6.34 10.97
CA GLY A 229 16.17 -7.54 11.84
C GLY A 229 16.53 -8.82 11.13
#